data_555c6ecfde31303fa1d2bc1280b54599
#
_entry.id   555c6ecfde31303fa1d2bc1280b54599
#
_cell.length_a   1.000
_cell.length_b   1.000
_cell.length_c   1.000
_cell.angle_alpha   90.00
_cell.angle_beta   90.00
_cell.angle_gamma   90.00
#
_symmetry.space_group_name_H-M   'P 1'
#
loop_
_entity.id
_entity.type
_entity.pdbx_description
1 polymer ?
#
loop_
_entity_poly.entity_id
_entity_poly.type
_entity_poly.pdbx_seq_one_letter_code
_entity_poly.pdbx_strand_id
1 'polypeptide(L)'
;MSTNRHASRAQSRQAALQVLYSVDVGRRAAELPSSEAIDEALASVAAHFELPDGAHAYARELSIGVARNREAIDRVLADHATNWRIERMAAVDRNVLRLAAFEMGWSGVPASVAIDEAVELARRFGADPSPAFVNGVLDAVARTLEARGEGRGESGLP
;
A
#
# COMPACT_ATOMS: atom_id res chain seq x y z
N MET A 1 -23.62 0.45 9.68
CA MET A 1 -22.98 1.53 8.91
C MET A 1 -21.46 1.45 8.95
N SER A 2 -20.83 1.44 10.14
CA SER A 2 -19.37 1.31 10.24
C SER A 2 -18.83 -0.01 9.71
N THR A 3 -19.51 -1.12 9.90
CA THR A 3 -19.13 -2.46 9.41
C THR A 3 -19.05 -2.50 7.89
N ASN A 4 -19.97 -1.82 7.21
CA ASN A 4 -20.03 -1.79 5.75
C ASN A 4 -18.88 -0.96 5.17
N ARG A 5 -18.48 0.11 5.85
CA ARG A 5 -17.33 0.95 5.43
C ARG A 5 -16.01 0.19 5.56
N HIS A 6 -15.83 -0.56 6.65
CA HIS A 6 -14.61 -1.37 6.84
C HIS A 6 -14.51 -2.48 5.81
N ALA A 7 -15.60 -3.17 5.53
CA ALA A 7 -15.65 -4.21 4.49
C ALA A 7 -15.34 -3.62 3.10
N SER A 8 -15.91 -2.44 2.80
CA SER A 8 -15.67 -1.75 1.54
C SER A 8 -14.21 -1.34 1.40
N ARG A 9 -13.58 -0.83 2.45
CA ARG A 9 -12.15 -0.44 2.42
C ARG A 9 -11.23 -1.64 2.32
N ALA A 10 -11.55 -2.76 2.97
CA ALA A 10 -10.79 -4.00 2.83
C ALA A 10 -10.82 -4.49 1.39
N GLN A 11 -11.98 -4.42 0.75
CA GLN A 11 -12.13 -4.78 -0.67
C GLN A 11 -11.40 -3.80 -1.59
N SER A 12 -11.41 -2.51 -1.25
CA SER A 12 -10.64 -1.49 -1.97
C SER A 12 -9.14 -1.77 -1.92
N ARG A 13 -8.62 -2.15 -0.76
CA ARG A 13 -7.21 -2.49 -0.58
C ARG A 13 -6.84 -3.73 -1.37
N GLN A 14 -7.71 -4.73 -1.38
CA GLN A 14 -7.50 -5.94 -2.16
C GLN A 14 -7.45 -5.62 -3.66
N ALA A 15 -8.37 -4.81 -4.16
CA ALA A 15 -8.39 -4.38 -5.54
C ALA A 15 -7.14 -3.56 -5.90
N ALA A 16 -6.74 -2.62 -5.02
CA ALA A 16 -5.54 -1.82 -5.21
C ALA A 16 -4.28 -2.71 -5.26
N LEU A 17 -4.18 -3.71 -4.39
CA LEU A 17 -3.08 -4.66 -4.43
C LEU A 17 -2.98 -5.36 -5.78
N GLN A 18 -4.10 -5.81 -6.33
CA GLN A 18 -4.11 -6.48 -7.63
C GLN A 18 -3.72 -5.53 -8.75
N VAL A 19 -4.19 -4.29 -8.71
CA VAL A 19 -3.79 -3.24 -9.68
C VAL A 19 -2.29 -3.01 -9.61
N LEU A 20 -1.77 -2.76 -8.42
CA LEU A 20 -0.35 -2.48 -8.21
C LEU A 20 0.53 -3.67 -8.61
N TYR A 21 0.11 -4.87 -8.28
CA TYR A 21 0.79 -6.10 -8.71
C TYR A 21 0.87 -6.17 -10.23
N SER A 22 -0.25 -5.98 -10.92
CA SER A 22 -0.30 -6.12 -12.38
C SER A 22 0.57 -5.09 -13.10
N VAL A 23 0.57 -3.82 -12.63
CA VAL A 23 1.39 -2.78 -13.26
C VAL A 23 2.88 -2.92 -12.91
N ASP A 24 3.19 -3.51 -11.76
CA ASP A 24 4.57 -3.76 -11.34
C ASP A 24 5.22 -4.88 -12.15
N VAL A 25 4.56 -6.04 -12.28
CA VAL A 25 5.12 -7.19 -12.99
C VAL A 25 5.07 -7.02 -14.52
N GLY A 26 4.15 -6.20 -15.01
CA GLY A 26 3.99 -5.97 -16.44
C GLY A 26 4.91 -4.89 -17.02
N ARG A 27 5.76 -4.26 -16.22
CA ARG A 27 6.58 -3.12 -16.64
C ARG A 27 8.04 -3.30 -16.29
N ARG A 28 8.90 -2.53 -16.99
CA ARG A 28 10.30 -2.41 -16.61
C ARG A 28 10.39 -1.67 -15.27
N ALA A 29 11.27 -2.13 -14.40
CA ALA A 29 11.38 -1.65 -13.02
C ALA A 29 11.57 -0.12 -12.90
N ALA A 30 12.05 0.55 -13.93
CA ALA A 30 12.31 1.99 -13.92
C ALA A 30 11.11 2.84 -14.34
N GLU A 31 10.05 2.25 -14.87
CA GLU A 31 8.89 3.01 -15.38
C GLU A 31 7.78 3.10 -14.33
N LEU A 32 7.43 4.33 -13.96
CA LEU A 32 6.27 4.57 -13.10
C LEU A 32 4.99 4.43 -13.94
N PRO A 33 3.96 3.75 -13.43
CA PRO A 33 2.71 3.63 -14.17
C PRO A 33 2.00 4.99 -14.26
N SER A 34 1.45 5.27 -15.44
CA SER A 34 0.63 6.45 -15.65
C SER A 34 -0.76 6.28 -15.00
N SER A 35 -1.48 7.38 -14.81
CA SER A 35 -2.85 7.30 -14.30
C SER A 35 -3.75 6.51 -15.24
N GLU A 36 -3.54 6.61 -16.56
CA GLU A 36 -4.27 5.83 -17.55
C GLU A 36 -4.02 4.33 -17.39
N ALA A 37 -2.77 3.93 -17.16
CA ALA A 37 -2.43 2.53 -16.93
C ALA A 37 -3.08 2.00 -15.65
N ILE A 38 -3.11 2.81 -14.60
CA ILE A 38 -3.79 2.48 -13.34
C ILE A 38 -5.30 2.31 -13.60
N ASP A 39 -5.93 3.23 -14.30
CA ASP A 39 -7.36 3.17 -14.59
C ASP A 39 -7.73 1.96 -15.45
N GLU A 40 -6.90 1.61 -16.42
CA GLU A 40 -7.08 0.39 -17.23
C GLU A 40 -6.98 -0.88 -16.38
N ALA A 41 -5.97 -0.95 -15.52
CA ALA A 41 -5.78 -2.09 -14.63
C ALA A 41 -6.95 -2.21 -13.63
N LEU A 42 -7.41 -1.09 -13.10
CA LEU A 42 -8.54 -1.07 -12.17
C LEU A 42 -9.84 -1.50 -12.86
N ALA A 43 -10.07 -1.06 -14.09
CA ALA A 43 -11.23 -1.49 -14.87
C ALA A 43 -11.19 -3.01 -15.10
N SER A 44 -10.02 -3.57 -15.37
CA SER A 44 -9.85 -5.03 -15.52
C SER A 44 -10.14 -5.78 -14.23
N VAL A 45 -9.66 -5.28 -13.10
CA VAL A 45 -9.94 -5.88 -11.78
C VAL A 45 -11.43 -5.79 -11.46
N ALA A 46 -12.04 -4.63 -11.69
CA ALA A 46 -13.47 -4.41 -11.41
C ALA A 46 -14.38 -5.27 -12.28
N ALA A 47 -13.95 -5.67 -13.47
CA ALA A 47 -14.70 -6.56 -14.35
C ALA A 47 -14.80 -7.99 -13.78
N HIS A 48 -13.87 -8.39 -12.92
CA HIS A 48 -13.80 -9.74 -12.33
C HIS A 48 -14.26 -9.77 -10.87
N PHE A 49 -14.41 -8.63 -10.23
CA PHE A 49 -14.83 -8.52 -8.82
C PHE A 49 -15.90 -7.46 -8.69
N GLU A 50 -16.99 -7.81 -8.03
CA GLU A 50 -17.98 -6.81 -7.66
C GLU A 50 -17.44 -5.99 -6.51
N LEU A 51 -17.15 -4.71 -6.78
CA LEU A 51 -16.76 -3.78 -5.73
C LEU A 51 -18.02 -3.05 -5.23
N PRO A 52 -18.19 -2.97 -3.90
CA PRO A 52 -19.28 -2.17 -3.34
C PRO A 52 -19.16 -0.70 -3.76
N ASP A 53 -20.29 0.02 -3.69
CA ASP A 53 -20.31 1.46 -3.96
C ASP A 53 -19.28 2.19 -3.09
N GLY A 54 -18.46 3.02 -3.70
CA GLY A 54 -17.40 3.75 -3.04
C GLY A 54 -16.06 3.00 -2.97
N ALA A 55 -16.06 1.67 -3.08
CA ALA A 55 -14.82 0.89 -3.03
C ALA A 55 -13.92 1.16 -4.23
N HIS A 56 -14.50 1.37 -5.40
CA HIS A 56 -13.75 1.70 -6.61
C HIS A 56 -12.98 3.02 -6.45
N ALA A 57 -13.62 4.03 -5.90
CA ALA A 57 -12.99 5.34 -5.69
C ALA A 57 -11.79 5.25 -4.75
N TYR A 58 -11.92 4.52 -3.65
CA TYR A 58 -10.81 4.35 -2.70
C TYR A 58 -9.69 3.49 -3.29
N ALA A 59 -10.03 2.43 -4.02
CA ALA A 59 -9.03 1.61 -4.72
C ALA A 59 -8.21 2.46 -5.71
N ARG A 60 -8.86 3.35 -6.44
CA ARG A 60 -8.18 4.29 -7.35
C ARG A 60 -7.28 5.25 -6.59
N GLU A 61 -7.78 5.85 -5.52
CA GLU A 61 -7.01 6.76 -4.67
C GLU A 61 -5.73 6.10 -4.15
N LEU A 62 -5.83 4.88 -3.66
CA LEU A 62 -4.70 4.10 -3.17
C LEU A 62 -3.70 3.82 -4.29
N SER A 63 -4.17 3.33 -5.41
CA SER A 63 -3.31 2.93 -6.54
C SER A 63 -2.56 4.12 -7.13
N ILE A 64 -3.26 5.22 -7.36
CA ILE A 64 -2.66 6.45 -7.88
C ILE A 64 -1.73 7.08 -6.84
N GLY A 65 -2.13 7.07 -5.58
CA GLY A 65 -1.31 7.61 -4.49
C GLY A 65 0.03 6.88 -4.37
N VAL A 66 0.01 5.56 -4.42
CA VAL A 66 1.24 4.76 -4.41
C VAL A 66 2.10 5.08 -5.63
N ALA A 67 1.51 5.12 -6.83
CA ALA A 67 2.25 5.40 -8.06
C ALA A 67 2.93 6.78 -8.02
N ARG A 68 2.22 7.79 -7.57
CA ARG A 68 2.74 9.18 -7.49
C ARG A 68 3.82 9.36 -6.44
N ASN A 69 3.78 8.58 -5.37
CA ASN A 69 4.69 8.71 -4.23
C ASN A 69 5.68 7.55 -4.14
N ARG A 70 5.79 6.75 -5.20
CA ARG A 70 6.56 5.51 -5.20
C ARG A 70 8.00 5.69 -4.77
N GLU A 71 8.70 6.72 -5.27
CA GLU A 71 10.10 6.94 -4.91
C GLU A 71 10.26 7.23 -3.41
N ALA A 72 9.42 8.10 -2.87
CA ALA A 72 9.45 8.42 -1.43
C ALA A 72 9.07 7.23 -0.57
N ILE A 73 8.06 6.47 -0.99
CA ILE A 73 7.62 5.24 -0.31
C ILE A 73 8.75 4.22 -0.30
N ASP A 74 9.34 3.93 -1.46
CA ASP A 74 10.40 2.94 -1.58
C ASP A 74 11.64 3.33 -0.78
N ARG A 75 11.93 4.62 -0.67
CA ARG A 75 13.04 5.11 0.15
C ARG A 75 12.82 4.82 1.63
N VAL A 76 11.61 5.07 2.13
CA VAL A 76 11.25 4.75 3.53
C VAL A 76 11.31 3.25 3.77
N LEU A 77 10.79 2.44 2.84
CA LEU A 77 10.83 0.98 2.96
C LEU A 77 12.26 0.46 2.94
N ALA A 78 13.11 0.98 2.06
CA ALA A 78 14.51 0.56 1.94
C ALA A 78 15.30 0.82 3.23
N ASP A 79 14.99 1.90 3.94
CA ASP A 79 15.65 2.24 5.21
C ASP A 79 15.37 1.20 6.30
N HIS A 80 14.28 0.45 6.19
CA HIS A 80 13.85 -0.52 7.21
C HIS A 80 13.90 -1.98 6.75
N ALA A 81 14.22 -2.23 5.50
CA ALA A 81 14.35 -3.57 4.95
C ALA A 81 15.82 -3.85 4.59
N THR A 82 16.70 -3.71 5.57
CA THR A 82 18.16 -3.69 5.39
C THR A 82 18.74 -4.95 4.74
N ASN A 83 18.12 -6.10 4.95
CA ASN A 83 18.56 -7.37 4.38
C ASN A 83 17.84 -7.75 3.08
N TRP A 84 16.93 -6.88 2.61
CA TRP A 84 16.05 -7.20 1.49
C TRP A 84 15.95 -6.01 0.54
N ARG A 85 16.44 -6.17 -0.67
CA ARG A 85 16.25 -5.16 -1.70
C ARG A 85 14.81 -5.20 -2.18
N ILE A 86 14.21 -4.02 -2.35
CA ILE A 86 12.83 -3.90 -2.82
C ILE A 86 12.63 -4.62 -4.16
N GLU A 87 13.59 -4.47 -5.07
CA GLU A 87 13.55 -5.09 -6.40
C GLU A 87 13.58 -6.63 -6.34
N ARG A 88 14.09 -7.20 -5.24
CA ARG A 88 14.20 -8.65 -5.05
C ARG A 88 13.10 -9.24 -4.19
N MET A 89 12.26 -8.40 -3.59
CA MET A 89 11.11 -8.88 -2.83
C MET A 89 10.12 -9.56 -3.76
N ALA A 90 9.37 -10.51 -3.24
CA ALA A 90 8.20 -11.03 -3.93
C ALA A 90 7.26 -9.85 -4.26
N ALA A 91 6.70 -9.83 -5.46
CA ALA A 91 5.88 -8.70 -5.91
C ALA A 91 4.66 -8.45 -5.00
N VAL A 92 4.09 -9.50 -4.42
CA VAL A 92 2.99 -9.35 -3.44
C VAL A 92 3.48 -8.59 -2.22
N ASP A 93 4.59 -9.02 -1.62
CA ASP A 93 5.13 -8.40 -0.40
C ASP A 93 5.49 -6.93 -0.66
N ARG A 94 6.16 -6.67 -1.75
CA ARG A 94 6.56 -5.32 -2.16
C ARG A 94 5.36 -4.39 -2.27
N ASN A 95 4.31 -4.83 -2.93
CA ASN A 95 3.12 -4.00 -3.16
C ASN A 95 2.25 -3.88 -1.92
N VAL A 96 2.19 -4.89 -1.06
CA VAL A 96 1.54 -4.78 0.25
C VAL A 96 2.26 -3.74 1.10
N LEU A 97 3.58 -3.76 1.13
CA LEU A 97 4.38 -2.78 1.88
C LEU A 97 4.18 -1.36 1.36
N ARG A 98 4.19 -1.18 0.04
CA ARG A 98 3.95 0.12 -0.58
C ARG A 98 2.59 0.68 -0.24
N LEU A 99 1.56 -0.16 -0.31
CA LEU A 99 0.19 0.22 -0.02
C LEU A 99 0.02 0.68 1.42
N ALA A 100 0.50 -0.10 2.37
CA ALA A 100 0.40 0.24 3.79
C ALA A 100 1.23 1.47 4.16
N ALA A 101 2.44 1.59 3.63
CA ALA A 101 3.28 2.77 3.85
C ALA A 101 2.59 4.03 3.33
N PHE A 102 1.96 3.96 2.15
CA PHE A 102 1.18 5.07 1.61
C PHE A 102 0.04 5.46 2.56
N GLU A 103 -0.73 4.49 3.03
CA GLU A 103 -1.85 4.78 3.94
C GLU A 103 -1.37 5.45 5.23
N MET A 104 -0.28 4.97 5.82
CA MET A 104 0.25 5.54 7.06
C MET A 104 0.88 6.92 6.86
N GLY A 105 1.66 7.09 5.83
CA GLY A 105 2.50 8.27 5.65
C GLY A 105 1.87 9.39 4.82
N TRP A 106 0.92 9.07 3.97
CA TRP A 106 0.36 10.01 3.00
C TRP A 106 -1.17 10.14 3.06
N SER A 107 -1.86 9.18 3.68
CA SER A 107 -3.32 9.15 3.71
C SER A 107 -3.92 9.24 5.12
N GLY A 108 -3.08 9.33 6.15
CA GLY A 108 -3.54 9.53 7.52
C GLY A 108 -4.25 8.35 8.16
N VAL A 109 -4.11 7.14 7.61
CA VAL A 109 -4.68 5.94 8.22
C VAL A 109 -3.85 5.58 9.45
N PRO A 110 -4.49 5.29 10.60
CA PRO A 110 -3.74 4.87 11.79
C PRO A 110 -2.88 3.65 11.52
N ALA A 111 -1.65 3.66 12.08
CA ALA A 111 -0.68 2.58 11.84
C ALA A 111 -1.24 1.20 12.19
N SER A 112 -1.96 1.08 13.32
CA SER A 112 -2.56 -0.19 13.72
C SER A 112 -3.50 -0.76 12.66
N VAL A 113 -4.30 0.10 12.03
CA VAL A 113 -5.24 -0.30 10.98
C VAL A 113 -4.48 -0.70 9.71
N ALA A 114 -3.57 0.15 9.26
CA ALA A 114 -2.81 -0.11 8.04
C ALA A 114 -1.98 -1.39 8.14
N ILE A 115 -1.34 -1.63 9.29
CA ILE A 115 -0.52 -2.82 9.51
C ILE A 115 -1.38 -4.08 9.57
N ASP A 116 -2.48 -4.05 10.34
CA ASP A 116 -3.37 -5.21 10.43
C ASP A 116 -3.93 -5.61 9.07
N GLU A 117 -4.34 -4.65 8.27
CA GLU A 117 -4.86 -4.91 6.93
C GLU A 117 -3.77 -5.43 5.99
N ALA A 118 -2.55 -4.89 6.09
CA ALA A 118 -1.41 -5.35 5.30
C ALA A 118 -1.04 -6.79 5.65
N VAL A 119 -1.01 -7.13 6.93
CA VAL A 119 -0.71 -8.49 7.41
C VAL A 119 -1.77 -9.48 6.88
N GLU A 120 -3.04 -9.06 6.88
CA GLU A 120 -4.11 -9.90 6.34
C GLU A 120 -3.97 -10.11 4.82
N LEU A 121 -3.62 -9.08 4.06
CA LEU A 121 -3.32 -9.22 2.64
C LEU A 121 -2.14 -10.16 2.39
N ALA A 122 -1.09 -10.03 3.20
CA ALA A 122 0.08 -10.91 3.11
C ALA A 122 -0.28 -12.35 3.43
N ARG A 123 -1.16 -12.59 4.40
CA ARG A 123 -1.64 -13.94 4.75
C ARG A 123 -2.44 -14.56 3.61
N ARG A 124 -3.28 -13.77 2.94
CA ARG A 124 -4.16 -14.27 1.87
C ARG A 124 -3.45 -14.47 0.54
N PHE A 125 -2.51 -13.61 0.21
CA PHE A 125 -1.92 -13.55 -1.13
C PHE A 125 -0.41 -13.81 -1.19
N GLY A 126 0.28 -13.75 -0.06
CA GLY A 126 1.72 -13.97 0.00
C GLY A 126 2.10 -15.40 0.39
N ALA A 127 3.39 -15.62 0.58
CA ALA A 127 3.93 -16.90 1.07
C ALA A 127 3.82 -16.99 2.60
N ASP A 128 4.07 -18.16 3.16
CA ASP A 128 3.97 -18.38 4.62
C ASP A 128 4.76 -17.37 5.47
N PRO A 129 6.02 -17.00 5.10
CA PRO A 129 6.75 -15.99 5.90
C PRO A 129 6.29 -14.55 5.70
N SER A 130 5.46 -14.25 4.68
CA SER A 130 5.07 -12.88 4.34
C SER A 130 4.41 -12.11 5.47
N PRO A 131 3.44 -12.66 6.23
CA PRO A 131 2.81 -11.89 7.30
C PRO A 131 3.78 -11.37 8.35
N ALA A 132 4.71 -12.20 8.81
CA ALA A 132 5.72 -11.80 9.81
C ALA A 132 6.69 -10.76 9.24
N PHE A 133 7.13 -10.96 8.01
CA PHE A 133 8.04 -10.03 7.32
C PHE A 133 7.39 -8.66 7.16
N VAL A 134 6.18 -8.62 6.65
CA VAL A 134 5.42 -7.37 6.44
C VAL A 134 5.19 -6.66 7.76
N ASN A 135 4.77 -7.38 8.78
CA ASN A 135 4.54 -6.81 10.10
C ASN A 135 5.81 -6.15 10.66
N GLY A 136 6.94 -6.84 10.59
CA GLY A 136 8.22 -6.33 11.10
C GLY A 136 8.69 -5.06 10.40
N VAL A 137 8.62 -5.03 9.07
CA VAL A 137 9.01 -3.84 8.28
C VAL A 137 8.07 -2.68 8.60
N LEU A 138 6.78 -2.91 8.61
CA LEU A 138 5.79 -1.83 8.82
C LEU A 138 5.82 -1.28 10.24
N ASP A 139 6.11 -2.09 11.25
CA ASP A 139 6.30 -1.59 12.62
C ASP A 139 7.45 -0.57 12.68
N ALA A 140 8.55 -0.86 12.03
CA ALA A 140 9.70 0.03 11.97
C ALA A 140 9.38 1.31 11.17
N VAL A 141 8.68 1.16 10.04
CA VAL A 141 8.23 2.30 9.22
C VAL A 141 7.30 3.21 10.04
N ALA A 142 6.34 2.62 10.75
CA ALA A 142 5.40 3.37 11.58
C ALA A 142 6.11 4.24 12.62
N ARG A 143 7.11 3.68 13.30
CA ARG A 143 7.90 4.43 14.29
C ARG A 143 8.64 5.62 13.66
N THR A 144 9.21 5.43 12.49
CA THR A 144 9.89 6.51 11.76
C THR A 144 8.91 7.61 11.35
N LEU A 145 7.74 7.24 10.83
CA LEU A 145 6.73 8.20 10.41
C LEU A 145 6.15 8.98 11.60
N GLU A 146 5.94 8.33 12.74
CA GLU A 146 5.49 8.98 13.97
C GLU A 146 6.52 10.01 14.45
N ALA A 147 7.80 9.65 14.48
CA ALA A 147 8.88 10.55 14.88
C ALA A 147 8.96 11.78 13.95
N ARG A 148 8.78 11.58 12.64
CA ARG A 148 8.71 12.69 11.67
C ARG A 148 7.47 13.55 11.87
N GLY A 149 6.34 12.94 12.20
CA GLY A 149 5.08 13.63 12.48
C GLY A 149 5.16 14.48 13.73
N GLU A 150 5.77 13.99 14.79
CA GLU A 150 6.02 14.73 16.02
C GLU A 150 6.95 15.92 15.77
N GLY A 151 8.01 15.71 15.01
CA GLY A 151 8.91 16.79 14.60
C GLY A 151 8.22 17.86 13.78
N ARG A 152 7.30 17.48 12.90
CA ARG A 152 6.48 18.42 12.13
C ARG A 152 5.48 19.15 12.99
N GLY A 153 4.93 18.48 14.02
CA GLY A 153 4.01 19.10 14.96
C GLY A 153 4.66 20.21 15.76
N GLU A 154 5.92 20.06 16.13
CA GLU A 154 6.68 21.07 16.85
C GLU A 154 7.11 22.26 15.98
N SER A 155 7.40 22.02 14.70
CA SER A 155 7.88 23.05 13.78
C SER A 155 6.78 23.67 12.93
N GLY A 156 5.61 23.09 12.90
CA GLY A 156 4.56 23.43 11.95
C GLY A 156 3.35 24.17 12.52
N LEU A 157 3.46 24.68 13.73
CA LEU A 157 2.37 25.47 14.29
C LEU A 157 2.34 26.84 13.63
N PRO A 158 1.19 27.20 13.01
CA PRO A 158 1.04 28.54 12.46
C PRO A 158 1.02 29.57 13.57
#